data_54fe33a9d97f0cfe723ceadbdbf92f0c
#
_entry.id   54fe33a9d97f0cfe723ceadbdbf92f0c
#
_cell.length_a   1.000
_cell.length_b   1.000
_cell.length_c   1.000
_cell.angle_alpha   90.00
_cell.angle_beta   90.00
_cell.angle_gamma   90.00
#
_symmetry.space_group_name_H-M   'P 1'
#
loop_
_entity.id
_entity.type
_entity.pdbx_description
1 polymer ?
#
loop_
_entity_poly.entity_id
_entity_poly.type
_entity_poly.pdbx_seq_one_letter_code
_entity_poly.pdbx_strand_id
1 'polypeptide(L)'
;LFQLLAQRYGTGTPTPGGFVYAAGGYYYPGKGLDGLRQEMEGYLARGYSVVKMKIGGASLAEDCERIESVLKILGPGQQLAVDANGRFDLQTALDYGKALSQYPLFWYEEAGDPLDYELQARLGEAYAGPLATGENLFSMQDARNLIRHGGMRPDRDWLQFDCALSYGLVEYLRTLDMLKEHGWSASRCIPHGGHQMSLNIAAGLGLGGN
;
A
#
# COMPACT_ATOMS: atom_id res chain seq x y z
N LEU A 1 -12.21 -18.79 9.67
CA LEU A 1 -11.61 -18.83 8.33
C LEU A 1 -10.07 -18.86 8.43
N PHE A 2 -9.45 -17.92 9.17
CA PHE A 2 -7.99 -17.81 9.25
C PHE A 2 -7.27 -19.09 9.73
N GLN A 3 -7.82 -19.82 10.70
CA GLN A 3 -7.28 -21.11 11.16
C GLN A 3 -7.25 -22.16 10.04
N LEU A 4 -8.34 -22.27 9.28
CA LEU A 4 -8.44 -23.19 8.15
C LEU A 4 -7.43 -22.85 7.06
N LEU A 5 -7.25 -21.56 6.78
CA LEU A 5 -6.28 -21.08 5.79
C LEU A 5 -4.84 -21.37 6.23
N ALA A 6 -4.52 -21.12 7.51
CA ALA A 6 -3.19 -21.41 8.06
C ALA A 6 -2.85 -22.91 7.96
N GLN A 7 -3.82 -23.79 8.24
CA GLN A 7 -3.63 -25.24 8.17
C GLN A 7 -3.46 -25.75 6.73
N ARG A 8 -4.23 -25.22 5.77
CA ARG A 8 -4.24 -25.75 4.39
C ARG A 8 -3.25 -25.10 3.46
N TYR A 9 -2.98 -23.81 3.63
CA TYR A 9 -2.22 -22.99 2.67
C TYR A 9 -1.13 -22.14 3.31
N GLY A 10 -1.09 -22.04 4.63
CA GLY A 10 -0.12 -21.26 5.39
C GLY A 10 0.94 -22.13 6.08
N THR A 11 1.49 -21.61 7.15
CA THR A 11 2.53 -22.27 7.98
C THR A 11 1.96 -23.25 9.02
N GLY A 12 0.66 -23.49 9.02
CA GLY A 12 -0.02 -24.31 10.02
C GLY A 12 -0.47 -23.54 11.27
N THR A 13 0.19 -22.45 11.59
CA THR A 13 -0.16 -21.59 12.73
C THR A 13 -0.58 -20.20 12.23
N PRO A 14 -1.81 -19.75 12.51
CA PRO A 14 -2.23 -18.40 12.14
C PRO A 14 -1.46 -17.38 12.97
N THR A 15 -1.20 -16.22 12.38
CA THR A 15 -0.60 -15.09 13.09
C THR A 15 -1.72 -14.31 13.80
N PRO A 16 -1.87 -14.42 15.13
CA PRO A 16 -2.82 -13.59 15.86
C PRO A 16 -2.31 -12.15 15.87
N GLY A 17 -3.14 -11.20 15.48
CA GLY A 17 -2.79 -9.79 15.50
C GLY A 17 -1.90 -9.37 14.32
N GLY A 18 -2.36 -9.55 13.09
CA GLY A 18 -1.66 -9.05 11.89
C GLY A 18 -1.47 -7.54 11.93
N PHE A 19 -0.42 -7.06 11.24
CA PHE A 19 -0.21 -5.63 11.01
C PHE A 19 -1.41 -5.04 10.27
N VAL A 20 -1.88 -3.88 10.72
CA VAL A 20 -2.92 -3.08 10.05
C VAL A 20 -2.51 -1.61 10.07
N TYR A 21 -2.88 -0.88 9.04
CA TYR A 21 -2.65 0.56 8.98
C TYR A 21 -3.97 1.33 8.89
N ALA A 22 -3.96 2.62 9.23
CA ALA A 22 -5.13 3.48 9.12
C ALA A 22 -4.99 4.43 7.92
N ALA A 23 -5.99 4.43 7.04
CA ALA A 23 -6.04 5.31 5.88
C ALA A 23 -7.00 6.49 6.10
N GLY A 24 -6.55 7.68 5.69
CA GLY A 24 -7.31 8.92 5.77
C GLY A 24 -6.61 10.04 5.02
N GLY A 25 -6.56 11.23 5.62
CA GLY A 25 -5.85 12.36 5.04
C GLY A 25 -6.47 12.91 3.76
N TYR A 26 -7.78 12.68 3.55
CA TYR A 26 -8.50 13.22 2.41
C TYR A 26 -8.56 14.75 2.46
N TYR A 27 -8.75 15.34 1.29
CA TYR A 27 -8.93 16.77 1.13
C TYR A 27 -10.41 17.13 1.34
N TYR A 28 -10.67 17.95 2.37
CA TYR A 28 -12.00 18.48 2.64
C TYR A 28 -11.93 19.99 2.81
N PRO A 29 -12.94 20.74 2.35
CA PRO A 29 -13.01 22.18 2.59
C PRO A 29 -12.87 22.52 4.07
N GLY A 30 -11.96 23.41 4.41
CA GLY A 30 -11.74 23.87 5.79
C GLY A 30 -10.93 22.94 6.69
N LYS A 31 -10.50 21.77 6.23
CA LYS A 31 -9.72 20.83 7.05
C LYS A 31 -8.33 21.36 7.43
N GLY A 32 -7.62 21.96 6.50
CA GLY A 32 -6.27 22.50 6.71
C GLY A 32 -5.28 21.51 7.31
N LEU A 33 -4.11 22.01 7.71
CA LEU A 33 -3.06 21.18 8.34
C LEU A 33 -3.43 20.73 9.76
N ASP A 34 -4.14 21.56 10.50
CA ASP A 34 -4.55 21.24 11.87
C ASP A 34 -5.55 20.09 11.90
N GLY A 35 -6.55 20.11 11.02
CA GLY A 35 -7.50 19.01 10.89
C GLY A 35 -6.86 17.72 10.39
N LEU A 36 -5.84 17.82 9.51
CA LEU A 36 -5.07 16.66 9.07
C LEU A 36 -4.29 16.05 10.24
N ARG A 37 -3.57 16.87 11.02
CA ARG A 37 -2.82 16.39 12.19
C ARG A 37 -3.74 15.71 13.21
N GLN A 38 -4.85 16.38 13.56
CA GLN A 38 -5.82 15.84 14.52
C GLN A 38 -6.38 14.47 14.08
N GLU A 39 -6.65 14.28 12.78
CA GLU A 39 -7.10 13.00 12.24
C GLU A 39 -6.02 11.93 12.41
N MET A 40 -4.77 12.21 12.03
CA MET A 40 -3.66 11.27 12.13
C MET A 40 -3.32 10.94 13.58
N GLU A 41 -3.30 11.91 14.48
CA GLU A 41 -3.14 11.70 15.93
C GLU A 41 -4.25 10.80 16.48
N GLY A 42 -5.48 10.95 16.00
CA GLY A 42 -6.60 10.07 16.36
C GLY A 42 -6.37 8.61 15.95
N TYR A 43 -5.72 8.34 14.83
CA TYR A 43 -5.34 6.98 14.43
C TYR A 43 -4.20 6.44 15.28
N LEU A 44 -3.15 7.24 15.51
CA LEU A 44 -2.01 6.86 16.34
C LEU A 44 -2.45 6.56 17.79
N ALA A 45 -3.37 7.34 18.34
CA ALA A 45 -3.94 7.13 19.68
C ALA A 45 -4.73 5.81 19.79
N ARG A 46 -5.22 5.27 18.69
CA ARG A 46 -5.88 3.95 18.62
C ARG A 46 -4.89 2.80 18.49
N GLY A 47 -3.59 3.08 18.41
CA GLY A 47 -2.54 2.06 18.35
C GLY A 47 -2.06 1.71 16.94
N TYR A 48 -2.50 2.40 15.90
CA TYR A 48 -1.94 2.21 14.56
C TYR A 48 -0.50 2.73 14.52
N SER A 49 0.42 1.91 14.01
CA SER A 49 1.83 2.30 13.84
C SER A 49 2.13 2.89 12.47
N VAL A 50 1.26 2.66 11.49
CA VAL A 50 1.34 3.27 10.17
C VAL A 50 0.03 4.00 9.88
N VAL A 51 0.15 5.24 9.45
CA VAL A 51 -0.97 6.05 8.95
C VAL A 51 -0.73 6.37 7.47
N LYS A 52 -1.80 6.38 6.68
CA LYS A 52 -1.74 6.68 5.24
C LYS A 52 -2.56 7.93 4.95
N MET A 53 -2.00 8.86 4.16
CA MET A 53 -2.69 10.06 3.72
C MET A 53 -2.74 10.15 2.20
N LYS A 54 -3.75 10.84 1.69
CA LYS A 54 -3.88 11.12 0.25
C LYS A 54 -2.97 12.26 -0.18
N ILE A 55 -2.42 12.14 -1.40
CA ILE A 55 -1.65 13.17 -2.10
C ILE A 55 -2.24 13.38 -3.51
N GLY A 56 -1.81 14.41 -4.22
CA GLY A 56 -2.26 14.70 -5.58
C GLY A 56 -3.61 15.41 -5.69
N GLY A 57 -4.19 15.84 -4.59
CA GLY A 57 -5.39 16.68 -4.58
C GLY A 57 -5.09 18.17 -4.40
N ALA A 58 -3.81 18.52 -4.21
CA ALA A 58 -3.30 19.88 -4.10
C ALA A 58 -2.03 20.02 -4.96
N SER A 59 -1.32 21.15 -4.89
CA SER A 59 -0.02 21.28 -5.52
C SER A 59 1.03 20.40 -4.82
N LEU A 60 2.11 20.05 -5.52
CA LEU A 60 3.23 19.31 -4.95
C LEU A 60 3.79 19.99 -3.69
N ALA A 61 3.90 21.33 -3.69
CA ALA A 61 4.40 22.08 -2.54
C ALA A 61 3.45 21.94 -1.32
N GLU A 62 2.16 22.10 -1.52
CA GLU A 62 1.16 21.91 -0.45
C GLU A 62 1.13 20.47 0.05
N ASP A 63 1.28 19.47 -0.82
CA ASP A 63 1.35 18.08 -0.40
C ASP A 63 2.62 17.79 0.40
N CYS A 64 3.77 18.39 0.06
CA CYS A 64 4.97 18.34 0.89
C CYS A 64 4.75 18.96 2.29
N GLU A 65 4.10 20.13 2.38
CA GLU A 65 3.75 20.74 3.67
C GLU A 65 2.82 19.84 4.51
N ARG A 66 1.87 19.17 3.87
CA ARG A 66 0.97 18.20 4.52
C ARG A 66 1.74 16.99 5.05
N ILE A 67 2.65 16.42 4.24
CA ILE A 67 3.53 15.31 4.63
C ILE A 67 4.39 15.71 5.83
N GLU A 68 5.07 16.86 5.77
CA GLU A 68 5.90 17.36 6.86
C GLU A 68 5.10 17.60 8.14
N SER A 69 3.86 18.08 7.99
CA SER A 69 2.95 18.29 9.12
C SER A 69 2.61 16.98 9.84
N VAL A 70 2.41 15.88 9.09
CA VAL A 70 2.17 14.56 9.67
C VAL A 70 3.46 13.95 10.23
N LEU A 71 4.58 14.04 9.51
CA LEU A 71 5.86 13.51 10.02
C LEU A 71 6.28 14.09 11.37
N LYS A 72 5.92 15.36 11.65
CA LYS A 72 6.22 16.02 12.94
C LYS A 72 5.48 15.44 14.15
N ILE A 73 4.38 14.74 13.95
CA ILE A 73 3.59 14.14 15.03
C ILE A 73 3.89 12.65 15.23
N LEU A 74 4.70 12.03 14.36
CA LEU A 74 5.05 10.63 14.47
C LEU A 74 6.10 10.40 15.58
N GLY A 75 5.82 9.43 16.43
CA GLY A 75 6.75 8.94 17.43
C GLY A 75 7.63 7.79 16.93
N PRO A 76 8.54 7.28 17.79
CA PRO A 76 9.40 6.14 17.46
C PRO A 76 8.58 4.92 17.00
N GLY A 77 8.97 4.33 15.86
CA GLY A 77 8.31 3.15 15.28
C GLY A 77 7.01 3.44 14.54
N GLN A 78 6.60 4.71 14.43
CA GLN A 78 5.46 5.14 13.64
C GLN A 78 5.91 5.62 12.27
N GLN A 79 5.11 5.37 11.23
CA GLN A 79 5.46 5.68 9.85
C GLN A 79 4.27 6.27 9.07
N LEU A 80 4.60 6.99 8.00
CA LEU A 80 3.64 7.57 7.08
C LEU A 80 3.72 6.87 5.72
N ALA A 81 2.57 6.48 5.18
CA ALA A 81 2.39 6.12 3.79
C ALA A 81 1.65 7.24 3.05
N VAL A 82 1.89 7.40 1.76
CA VAL A 82 1.19 8.36 0.91
C VAL A 82 0.59 7.68 -0.30
N ASP A 83 -0.56 8.17 -0.78
CA ASP A 83 -1.37 7.52 -1.79
C ASP A 83 -1.95 8.54 -2.77
N ALA A 84 -1.61 8.41 -4.05
CA ALA A 84 -2.06 9.30 -5.12
C ALA A 84 -3.33 8.81 -5.84
N ASN A 85 -3.76 7.57 -5.62
CA ASN A 85 -4.92 6.95 -6.26
C ASN A 85 -4.92 7.10 -7.80
N GLY A 86 -3.81 6.79 -8.43
CA GLY A 86 -3.70 6.71 -9.88
C GLY A 86 -3.77 8.04 -10.63
N ARG A 87 -3.55 9.18 -9.98
CA ARG A 87 -3.85 10.51 -10.54
C ARG A 87 -2.80 11.08 -11.47
N PHE A 88 -1.57 10.63 -11.36
CA PHE A 88 -0.45 11.30 -12.02
C PHE A 88 -0.17 10.72 -13.41
N ASP A 89 0.21 11.60 -14.32
CA ASP A 89 0.98 11.19 -15.49
C ASP A 89 2.44 10.88 -15.09
N LEU A 90 3.22 10.35 -16.02
CA LEU A 90 4.59 9.96 -15.76
C LEU A 90 5.45 11.11 -15.22
N GLN A 91 5.36 12.31 -15.81
CA GLN A 91 6.18 13.44 -15.38
C GLN A 91 5.84 13.86 -13.96
N THR A 92 4.56 13.99 -13.66
CA THR A 92 4.08 14.32 -12.30
C THR A 92 4.49 13.25 -11.30
N ALA A 93 4.35 11.95 -11.64
CA ALA A 93 4.77 10.85 -10.78
C ALA A 93 6.28 10.91 -10.44
N LEU A 94 7.13 11.24 -11.44
CA LEU A 94 8.56 11.41 -11.25
C LEU A 94 8.91 12.64 -10.41
N ASP A 95 8.21 13.77 -10.62
CA ASP A 95 8.41 14.99 -9.83
C ASP A 95 8.04 14.76 -8.35
N TYR A 96 6.92 14.07 -8.10
CA TYR A 96 6.57 13.61 -6.74
C TYR A 96 7.62 12.64 -6.21
N GLY A 97 8.03 11.62 -6.96
CA GLY A 97 9.07 10.67 -6.53
C GLY A 97 10.35 11.35 -6.10
N LYS A 98 10.82 12.36 -6.85
CA LYS A 98 11.98 13.18 -6.51
C LYS A 98 11.77 13.96 -5.20
N ALA A 99 10.62 14.61 -5.04
CA ALA A 99 10.31 15.36 -3.82
C ALA A 99 10.15 14.45 -2.60
N LEU A 100 9.50 13.29 -2.78
CA LEU A 100 9.26 12.32 -1.72
C LEU A 100 10.52 11.58 -1.24
N SER A 101 11.58 11.55 -2.06
CA SER A 101 12.84 10.86 -1.72
C SER A 101 13.55 11.41 -0.47
N GLN A 102 13.21 12.62 -0.03
CA GLN A 102 13.75 13.21 1.21
C GLN A 102 13.03 12.74 2.49
N TYR A 103 11.86 12.09 2.36
CA TYR A 103 11.04 11.67 3.49
C TYR A 103 11.15 10.17 3.74
N PRO A 104 11.18 9.72 5.02
CA PRO A 104 11.19 8.30 5.37
C PRO A 104 9.78 7.69 5.29
N LEU A 105 9.23 7.55 4.08
CA LEU A 105 7.89 7.04 3.86
C LEU A 105 7.86 5.51 3.96
N PHE A 106 6.75 4.98 4.49
CA PHE A 106 6.48 3.55 4.51
C PHE A 106 6.24 3.02 3.10
N TRP A 107 5.48 3.77 2.27
CA TRP A 107 5.40 3.62 0.81
C TRP A 107 4.87 4.87 0.11
N TYR A 108 5.09 4.91 -1.20
CA TYR A 108 4.41 5.77 -2.17
C TYR A 108 3.48 4.90 -3.01
N GLU A 109 2.16 5.09 -2.86
CA GLU A 109 1.12 4.22 -3.39
C GLU A 109 0.50 4.80 -4.65
N GLU A 110 0.28 3.91 -5.62
CA GLU A 110 -0.52 4.08 -6.84
C GLU A 110 -0.36 5.47 -7.49
N ALA A 111 0.87 5.78 -7.92
CA ALA A 111 1.22 7.09 -8.44
C ALA A 111 0.40 7.45 -9.69
N GLY A 112 0.35 6.57 -10.69
CA GLY A 112 -0.36 6.73 -11.94
C GLY A 112 -1.40 5.65 -12.20
N ASP A 113 -1.96 5.64 -13.40
CA ASP A 113 -2.95 4.64 -13.81
C ASP A 113 -2.46 3.23 -13.45
N PRO A 114 -3.23 2.44 -12.70
CA PRO A 114 -2.82 1.11 -12.23
C PRO A 114 -2.54 0.11 -13.37
N LEU A 115 -3.02 0.35 -14.59
CA LEU A 115 -2.75 -0.45 -15.78
C LEU A 115 -1.60 0.09 -16.62
N ASP A 116 -1.04 1.26 -16.29
CA ASP A 116 0.17 1.80 -16.93
C ASP A 116 1.43 1.21 -16.28
N TYR A 117 1.76 -0.02 -16.66
CA TYR A 117 2.94 -0.73 -16.14
C TYR A 117 4.26 -0.06 -16.54
N GLU A 118 4.28 0.68 -17.66
CA GLU A 118 5.48 1.43 -18.07
C GLU A 118 5.74 2.61 -17.14
N LEU A 119 4.71 3.38 -16.80
CA LEU A 119 4.82 4.45 -15.79
C LEU A 119 5.34 3.89 -14.46
N GLN A 120 4.75 2.78 -14.01
CA GLN A 120 5.14 2.14 -12.75
C GLN A 120 6.62 1.70 -12.79
N ALA A 121 7.08 1.11 -13.89
CA ALA A 121 8.46 0.68 -14.06
C ALA A 121 9.43 1.88 -14.05
N ARG A 122 9.10 2.95 -14.79
CA ARG A 122 9.91 4.17 -14.86
C ARG A 122 10.01 4.86 -13.49
N LEU A 123 8.90 4.89 -12.75
CA LEU A 123 8.92 5.40 -11.37
C LEU A 123 9.80 4.53 -10.47
N GLY A 124 9.71 3.20 -10.59
CA GLY A 124 10.53 2.25 -9.83
C GLY A 124 12.03 2.39 -10.07
N GLU A 125 12.44 2.78 -11.28
CA GLU A 125 13.84 3.11 -11.61
C GLU A 125 14.31 4.42 -10.97
N ALA A 126 13.41 5.42 -10.87
CA ALA A 126 13.75 6.77 -10.41
C ALA A 126 13.58 6.97 -8.90
N TYR A 127 12.69 6.23 -8.25
CA TYR A 127 12.37 6.36 -6.83
C TYR A 127 12.92 5.18 -6.03
N ALA A 128 13.88 5.45 -5.14
CA ALA A 128 14.55 4.42 -4.34
C ALA A 128 13.71 3.91 -3.16
N GLY A 129 12.71 4.69 -2.70
CA GLY A 129 11.83 4.30 -1.60
C GLY A 129 10.86 3.18 -1.99
N PRO A 130 10.15 2.61 -1.00
CA PRO A 130 9.14 1.58 -1.27
C PRO A 130 7.96 2.12 -2.07
N LEU A 131 7.52 1.38 -3.07
CA LEU A 131 6.28 1.60 -3.81
C LEU A 131 5.20 0.62 -3.35
N ALA A 132 3.94 1.00 -3.50
CA ALA A 132 2.80 0.12 -3.27
C ALA A 132 1.77 0.29 -4.40
N THR A 133 1.22 -0.81 -4.90
CA THR A 133 0.15 -0.79 -5.90
C THR A 133 -0.53 -2.15 -6.00
N GLY A 134 -1.64 -2.23 -6.74
CA GLY A 134 -2.34 -3.47 -7.04
C GLY A 134 -3.79 -3.50 -6.61
N GLU A 135 -4.29 -2.50 -5.88
CA GLU A 135 -5.68 -2.48 -5.42
C GLU A 135 -6.70 -2.47 -6.57
N ASN A 136 -6.31 -1.95 -7.72
CA ASN A 136 -7.12 -1.86 -8.93
C ASN A 136 -6.80 -2.95 -9.98
N LEU A 137 -6.09 -4.02 -9.59
CA LEU A 137 -5.83 -5.18 -10.43
C LEU A 137 -6.65 -6.37 -9.93
N PHE A 138 -7.60 -6.84 -10.75
CA PHE A 138 -8.66 -7.73 -10.30
C PHE A 138 -8.52 -9.18 -10.75
N SER A 139 -7.41 -9.55 -11.39
CA SER A 139 -7.13 -10.93 -11.80
C SER A 139 -5.68 -11.32 -11.58
N MET A 140 -5.41 -12.62 -11.49
CA MET A 140 -4.04 -13.14 -11.47
C MET A 140 -3.26 -12.72 -12.71
N GLN A 141 -3.91 -12.56 -13.86
CA GLN A 141 -3.28 -12.11 -15.10
C GLN A 141 -2.80 -10.66 -15.01
N ASP A 142 -3.62 -9.77 -14.44
CA ASP A 142 -3.23 -8.36 -14.21
C ASP A 142 -2.08 -8.28 -13.21
N ALA A 143 -2.17 -9.02 -12.11
CA ALA A 143 -1.09 -9.12 -11.13
C ALA A 143 0.22 -9.62 -11.77
N ARG A 144 0.14 -10.65 -12.61
CA ARG A 144 1.30 -11.18 -13.35
C ARG A 144 1.90 -10.14 -14.30
N ASN A 145 1.06 -9.37 -14.99
CA ASN A 145 1.52 -8.33 -15.89
C ASN A 145 2.23 -7.21 -15.13
N LEU A 146 1.72 -6.79 -13.96
CA LEU A 146 2.42 -5.86 -13.08
C LEU A 146 3.81 -6.39 -12.70
N ILE A 147 3.92 -7.65 -12.27
CA ILE A 147 5.20 -8.26 -11.88
C ILE A 147 6.19 -8.34 -13.06
N ARG A 148 5.70 -8.65 -14.26
CA ARG A 148 6.54 -8.78 -15.45
C ARG A 148 6.98 -7.47 -16.07
N HIS A 149 6.15 -6.45 -15.99
CA HIS A 149 6.29 -5.22 -16.77
C HIS A 149 6.31 -3.93 -15.92
N GLY A 150 5.85 -3.99 -14.69
CA GLY A 150 5.74 -2.82 -13.81
C GLY A 150 6.97 -2.51 -12.97
N GLY A 151 8.08 -3.24 -13.15
CA GLY A 151 9.34 -2.93 -12.45
C GLY A 151 9.30 -3.05 -10.93
N MET A 152 8.32 -3.78 -10.37
CA MET A 152 8.17 -3.96 -8.94
C MET A 152 9.32 -4.77 -8.33
N ARG A 153 9.76 -4.39 -7.14
CA ARG A 153 10.98 -4.90 -6.48
C ARG A 153 10.60 -5.73 -5.24
N PRO A 154 10.82 -7.07 -5.26
CA PRO A 154 10.38 -7.98 -4.19
C PRO A 154 11.08 -7.76 -2.84
N ASP A 155 12.22 -7.09 -2.83
CA ASP A 155 12.98 -6.78 -1.61
C ASP A 155 12.43 -5.56 -0.84
N ARG A 156 11.62 -4.69 -1.44
CA ARG A 156 11.17 -3.44 -0.83
C ARG A 156 9.74 -3.01 -1.11
N ASP A 157 9.16 -3.34 -2.27
CA ASP A 157 7.82 -2.88 -2.67
C ASP A 157 6.70 -3.74 -2.07
N TRP A 158 5.50 -3.22 -2.10
CA TRP A 158 4.30 -3.83 -1.53
C TRP A 158 3.24 -4.07 -2.59
N LEU A 159 2.52 -5.19 -2.48
CA LEU A 159 1.47 -5.61 -3.39
C LEU A 159 0.12 -5.58 -2.67
N GLN A 160 -0.83 -4.83 -3.22
CA GLN A 160 -2.11 -4.55 -2.56
C GLN A 160 -3.30 -5.23 -3.26
N PHE A 161 -3.05 -6.36 -3.96
CA PHE A 161 -4.13 -7.12 -4.59
C PHE A 161 -5.22 -7.46 -3.59
N ASP A 162 -6.47 -7.13 -3.93
CA ASP A 162 -7.62 -7.34 -3.07
C ASP A 162 -8.21 -8.74 -3.27
N CYS A 163 -8.39 -9.46 -2.17
CA CYS A 163 -8.91 -10.81 -2.21
C CYS A 163 -10.45 -10.90 -2.29
N ALA A 164 -11.16 -9.78 -2.13
CA ALA A 164 -12.61 -9.74 -2.28
C ALA A 164 -13.04 -9.22 -3.65
N LEU A 165 -12.40 -8.14 -4.13
CA LEU A 165 -12.69 -7.55 -5.44
C LEU A 165 -12.17 -8.40 -6.60
N SER A 166 -11.13 -9.21 -6.40
CA SER A 166 -10.48 -10.02 -7.43
C SER A 166 -11.02 -11.45 -7.49
N TYR A 167 -12.30 -11.63 -7.69
CA TYR A 167 -12.96 -12.94 -7.80
C TYR A 167 -12.79 -13.85 -6.58
N GLY A 168 -12.43 -13.31 -5.41
CA GLY A 168 -12.40 -14.00 -4.14
C GLY A 168 -11.15 -14.84 -3.87
N LEU A 169 -11.24 -15.67 -2.83
CA LEU A 169 -10.12 -16.41 -2.26
C LEU A 169 -9.40 -17.33 -3.26
N VAL A 170 -10.13 -18.00 -4.14
CA VAL A 170 -9.53 -18.97 -5.08
C VAL A 170 -8.59 -18.26 -6.05
N GLU A 171 -9.00 -17.13 -6.61
CA GLU A 171 -8.16 -16.33 -7.50
C GLU A 171 -7.00 -15.68 -6.75
N TYR A 172 -7.22 -15.27 -5.51
CA TYR A 172 -6.17 -14.72 -4.67
C TYR A 172 -5.08 -15.75 -4.36
N LEU A 173 -5.44 -17.00 -4.05
CA LEU A 173 -4.46 -18.10 -3.88
C LEU A 173 -3.65 -18.35 -5.15
N ARG A 174 -4.28 -18.34 -6.31
CA ARG A 174 -3.58 -18.44 -7.61
C ARG A 174 -2.60 -17.28 -7.82
N THR A 175 -2.99 -16.08 -7.39
CA THR A 175 -2.12 -14.91 -7.44
C THR A 175 -0.90 -15.09 -6.53
N LEU A 176 -1.08 -15.59 -5.31
CA LEU A 176 0.03 -15.87 -4.39
C LEU A 176 0.98 -16.95 -4.93
N ASP A 177 0.44 -18.01 -5.54
CA ASP A 177 1.26 -19.05 -6.19
C ASP A 177 2.09 -18.45 -7.33
N MET A 178 1.48 -17.64 -8.21
CA MET A 178 2.19 -16.93 -9.27
C MET A 178 3.27 -15.99 -8.72
N LEU A 179 2.99 -15.26 -7.66
CA LEU A 179 3.96 -14.37 -7.01
C LEU A 179 5.17 -15.16 -6.49
N LYS A 180 4.95 -16.28 -5.85
CA LYS A 180 6.02 -17.17 -5.37
C LYS A 180 6.91 -17.67 -6.51
N GLU A 181 6.34 -18.04 -7.65
CA GLU A 181 7.07 -18.44 -8.86
C GLU A 181 7.97 -17.31 -9.40
N HIS A 182 7.61 -16.05 -9.13
CA HIS A 182 8.35 -14.85 -9.53
C HIS A 182 9.25 -14.28 -8.39
N GLY A 183 9.50 -15.06 -7.33
CA GLY A 183 10.43 -14.68 -6.26
C GLY A 183 9.85 -13.75 -5.18
N TRP A 184 8.53 -13.56 -5.15
CA TRP A 184 7.88 -12.76 -4.14
C TRP A 184 7.53 -13.56 -2.89
N SER A 185 7.66 -12.95 -1.73
CA SER A 185 7.13 -13.47 -0.47
C SER A 185 5.69 -13.01 -0.26
N ALA A 186 4.84 -13.88 0.27
CA ALA A 186 3.49 -13.52 0.71
C ALA A 186 3.50 -12.39 1.76
N SER A 187 4.58 -12.24 2.52
CA SER A 187 4.76 -11.16 3.48
C SER A 187 4.90 -9.76 2.83
N ARG A 188 5.02 -9.67 1.51
CA ARG A 188 4.97 -8.41 0.75
C ARG A 188 3.58 -8.07 0.24
N CYS A 189 2.59 -8.90 0.54
CA CYS A 189 1.20 -8.65 0.19
C CYS A 189 0.47 -8.03 1.37
N ILE A 190 -0.15 -6.87 1.15
CA ILE A 190 -1.04 -6.19 2.08
C ILE A 190 -2.34 -5.94 1.32
N PRO A 191 -3.33 -6.85 1.38
CA PRO A 191 -4.58 -6.70 0.63
C PRO A 191 -5.25 -5.36 0.90
N HIS A 192 -5.73 -4.72 -0.16
CA HIS A 192 -6.55 -3.52 -0.05
C HIS A 192 -7.87 -3.83 0.67
N GLY A 193 -8.40 -2.84 1.39
CA GLY A 193 -9.71 -2.90 2.00
C GLY A 193 -9.70 -3.46 3.42
N GLY A 194 -10.18 -2.66 4.35
CA GLY A 194 -10.25 -2.98 5.78
C GLY A 194 -11.47 -3.83 6.15
N HIS A 195 -11.73 -4.94 5.46
CA HIS A 195 -12.88 -5.80 5.77
C HIS A 195 -12.45 -7.14 6.39
N GLN A 196 -13.39 -7.77 7.12
CA GLN A 196 -13.13 -8.99 7.89
C GLN A 196 -12.60 -10.16 7.05
N MET A 197 -12.98 -10.26 5.79
CA MET A 197 -12.51 -11.32 4.90
C MET A 197 -11.01 -11.17 4.61
N SER A 198 -10.56 -9.98 4.21
CA SER A 198 -9.14 -9.72 3.92
C SER A 198 -8.27 -9.89 5.15
N LEU A 199 -8.72 -9.41 6.31
CA LEU A 199 -8.01 -9.60 7.58
C LEU A 199 -7.85 -11.10 7.93
N ASN A 200 -8.90 -11.90 7.77
CA ASN A 200 -8.82 -13.35 7.98
C ASN A 200 -7.87 -14.02 6.99
N ILE A 201 -7.84 -13.59 5.75
CA ILE A 201 -6.93 -14.11 4.72
C ILE A 201 -5.48 -13.72 5.04
N ALA A 202 -5.25 -12.46 5.39
CA ALA A 202 -3.92 -11.97 5.78
C ALA A 202 -3.37 -12.75 6.99
N ALA A 203 -4.16 -12.88 8.05
CA ALA A 203 -3.77 -13.62 9.26
C ALA A 203 -3.58 -15.12 9.01
N GLY A 204 -4.39 -15.72 8.15
CA GLY A 204 -4.32 -17.16 7.85
C GLY A 204 -3.17 -17.55 6.93
N LEU A 205 -2.82 -16.67 5.99
CA LEU A 205 -1.77 -16.95 5.00
C LEU A 205 -0.40 -16.34 5.36
N GLY A 206 -0.32 -15.62 6.49
CA GLY A 206 0.92 -14.97 6.89
C GLY A 206 1.35 -13.83 5.96
N LEU A 207 0.37 -13.05 5.48
CA LEU A 207 0.64 -11.88 4.63
C LEU A 207 1.31 -10.76 5.44
N GLY A 208 1.78 -9.72 4.76
CA GLY A 208 2.44 -8.57 5.39
C GLY A 208 1.52 -7.73 6.29
N GLY A 209 0.22 -7.79 6.03
CA GLY A 209 -0.79 -7.04 6.79
C GLY A 209 -2.13 -6.93 6.06
N ASN A 210 -2.93 -5.97 6.49
CA ASN A 210 -4.22 -5.63 5.87
C ASN A 210 -4.55 -4.14 6.04
#